data_354b2f961479642fe60938d747504593
#
_entry.id   354b2f961479642fe60938d747504593
#
_cell.length_a   1.000
_cell.length_b   1.000
_cell.length_c   1.000
_cell.angle_alpha   90.00
_cell.angle_beta   90.00
_cell.angle_gamma   90.00
#
_symmetry.space_group_name_H-M   'P 1'
#
loop_
_entity.id
_entity.type
_entity.pdbx_description
1 polymer ?
#
loop_
_entity_poly.entity_id
_entity_poly.type
_entity_poly.pdbx_seq_one_letter_code
_entity_poly.pdbx_strand_id
1 'polypeptide(L)'
;MDDLTFIKLNNIEEKFYINSKSVLFIVDMNNGFVREGALSSNRIEKIIPNVVKDIEIFNKTNNPIIAFTDSHKESSLEFKSYPVHCLENSYESELVDEIKKFKDIIIIEKSSTNAFLEEDSKRYIDDFIDREYNSYIVCGCITDVCVKQFAQTLKAYFNVKNKDVDVIVPIDSVDTYDSPEHNAEIINLFSFYEMISSGIKVVKEIL
;
A
#
# COMPACT_ATOMS: atom_id res chain seq x y z
N MET A 1 19.08 20.79 7.89
CA MET A 1 18.36 19.55 7.47
C MET A 1 19.05 19.12 6.17
N ASP A 2 20.27 18.64 6.39
CA ASP A 2 21.25 18.82 5.35
C ASP A 2 21.69 17.47 4.80
N ASP A 3 22.19 17.46 3.62
CA ASP A 3 22.95 16.45 2.86
C ASP A 3 22.54 14.95 2.96
N LEU A 4 22.34 14.35 4.13
CA LEU A 4 22.09 12.90 4.24
C LEU A 4 20.67 12.49 3.79
N THR A 5 19.66 13.28 4.10
CA THR A 5 18.28 13.04 3.65
C THR A 5 18.16 13.34 2.15
N PHE A 6 18.84 14.40 1.70
CA PHE A 6 18.90 14.79 0.29
C PHE A 6 19.58 13.74 -0.58
N ILE A 7 20.65 13.11 -0.09
CA ILE A 7 21.41 12.08 -0.82
C ILE A 7 20.57 10.82 -1.04
N LYS A 8 19.81 10.36 -0.05
CA LYS A 8 18.97 9.17 -0.21
C LYS A 8 17.77 9.39 -1.13
N LEU A 9 17.14 10.58 -1.07
CA LEU A 9 16.00 10.91 -1.92
C LEU A 9 16.39 11.26 -3.37
N ASN A 10 17.63 11.70 -3.60
CA ASN A 10 18.16 11.88 -4.95
C ASN A 10 18.42 10.56 -5.70
N ASN A 11 18.36 9.41 -5.00
CA ASN A 11 18.49 8.08 -5.59
C ASN A 11 17.14 7.42 -5.88
N ILE A 12 16.02 8.17 -5.85
CA ILE A 12 14.72 7.66 -6.27
C ILE A 12 14.78 7.42 -7.79
N GLU A 13 14.60 6.17 -8.17
CA GLU A 13 14.53 5.80 -9.58
C GLU A 13 13.29 6.42 -10.22
N GLU A 14 13.42 6.90 -11.46
CA GLU A 14 12.29 7.50 -12.17
C GLU A 14 11.19 6.46 -12.41
N LYS A 15 11.57 5.25 -12.81
CA LYS A 15 10.66 4.20 -13.26
C LYS A 15 11.10 2.83 -12.84
N PHE A 16 10.14 2.00 -12.46
CA PHE A 16 10.33 0.57 -12.30
C PHE A 16 9.53 -0.19 -13.36
N TYR A 17 10.19 -1.08 -14.09
CA TYR A 17 9.54 -1.91 -15.09
C TYR A 17 9.13 -3.24 -14.47
N ILE A 18 7.83 -3.51 -14.41
CA ILE A 18 7.33 -4.78 -13.90
C ILE A 18 7.71 -5.94 -14.84
N ASN A 19 7.83 -7.12 -14.29
CA ASN A 19 8.10 -8.35 -15.02
C ASN A 19 7.00 -9.39 -14.77
N SER A 20 7.10 -10.56 -15.41
CA SER A 20 6.12 -11.65 -15.29
C SER A 20 6.11 -12.35 -13.93
N LYS A 21 6.94 -11.90 -12.97
CA LYS A 21 7.03 -12.38 -11.60
C LYS A 21 6.82 -11.23 -10.60
N SER A 22 5.94 -10.31 -10.95
CA SER A 22 5.55 -9.17 -10.10
C SER A 22 4.20 -9.42 -9.44
N VAL A 23 4.00 -8.87 -8.23
CA VAL A 23 2.74 -8.88 -7.48
C VAL A 23 2.36 -7.45 -7.15
N LEU A 24 1.09 -7.07 -7.29
CA LEU A 24 0.56 -5.78 -6.86
C LEU A 24 -0.26 -5.96 -5.58
N PHE A 25 0.09 -5.19 -4.56
CA PHE A 25 -0.70 -5.01 -3.34
C PHE A 25 -1.28 -3.60 -3.32
N ILE A 26 -2.61 -3.52 -3.24
CA ILE A 26 -3.36 -2.28 -3.11
C ILE A 26 -3.83 -2.18 -1.65
N VAL A 27 -3.40 -1.14 -0.94
CA VAL A 27 -3.67 -0.98 0.48
C VAL A 27 -4.76 0.08 0.67
N ASP A 28 -5.86 -0.31 1.29
CA ASP A 28 -6.89 0.57 1.86
C ASP A 28 -7.49 1.62 0.92
N MET A 29 -7.68 1.28 -0.35
CA MET A 29 -8.43 2.16 -1.27
C MET A 29 -9.94 2.01 -1.05
N ASN A 30 -10.34 2.09 0.24
CA ASN A 30 -11.71 2.01 0.72
C ASN A 30 -12.44 3.35 0.56
N ASN A 31 -13.76 3.31 0.43
CA ASN A 31 -14.58 4.52 0.44
C ASN A 31 -14.40 5.36 1.71
N GLY A 32 -14.18 4.71 2.88
CA GLY A 32 -13.96 5.38 4.17
C GLY A 32 -12.69 6.23 4.25
N PHE A 33 -11.68 5.97 3.41
CA PHE A 33 -10.48 6.80 3.31
C PHE A 33 -10.50 7.75 2.11
N VAL A 34 -11.34 7.48 1.12
CA VAL A 34 -11.36 8.20 -0.16
C VAL A 34 -12.55 9.13 -0.28
N ARG A 35 -13.76 8.67 0.05
CA ARG A 35 -15.02 9.35 -0.27
C ARG A 35 -15.69 10.02 0.92
N GLU A 36 -15.93 9.25 1.97
CA GLU A 36 -16.67 9.71 3.14
C GLU A 36 -16.23 8.96 4.39
N GLY A 37 -16.49 9.51 5.55
CA GLY A 37 -16.10 8.94 6.84
C GLY A 37 -15.12 9.82 7.59
N ALA A 38 -14.84 9.43 8.83
CA ALA A 38 -14.04 10.23 9.75
C ALA A 38 -12.56 10.36 9.33
N LEU A 39 -12.07 9.45 8.48
CA LEU A 39 -10.69 9.39 8.01
C LEU A 39 -10.56 9.66 6.49
N SER A 40 -11.63 10.12 5.84
CA SER A 40 -11.59 10.40 4.40
C SER A 40 -10.71 11.62 4.07
N SER A 41 -10.02 11.55 2.94
CA SER A 41 -9.14 12.64 2.48
C SER A 41 -9.19 12.81 0.95
N ASN A 42 -9.40 14.04 0.51
CA ASN A 42 -9.32 14.40 -0.91
C ASN A 42 -7.93 14.17 -1.53
N ARG A 43 -6.88 14.02 -0.71
CA ARG A 43 -5.55 13.67 -1.22
C ARG A 43 -5.54 12.24 -1.71
N ILE A 44 -6.18 11.32 -0.96
CA ILE A 44 -6.28 9.91 -1.32
C ILE A 44 -7.11 9.72 -2.60
N GLU A 45 -8.16 10.52 -2.79
CA GLU A 45 -8.93 10.48 -4.04
C GLU A 45 -8.06 10.77 -5.28
N LYS A 46 -7.06 11.65 -5.16
CA LYS A 46 -6.20 12.04 -6.28
C LYS A 46 -5.27 10.94 -6.78
N ILE A 47 -4.96 9.94 -5.97
CA ILE A 47 -4.10 8.82 -6.41
C ILE A 47 -4.87 7.73 -7.15
N ILE A 48 -6.22 7.72 -7.12
CA ILE A 48 -7.02 6.70 -7.80
C ILE A 48 -6.62 6.49 -9.27
N PRO A 49 -6.42 7.54 -10.10
CA PRO A 49 -6.04 7.31 -11.50
C PRO A 49 -4.72 6.55 -11.67
N ASN A 50 -3.75 6.77 -10.78
CA ASN A 50 -2.46 6.10 -10.81
C ASN A 50 -2.60 4.65 -10.33
N VAL A 51 -3.34 4.40 -9.25
CA VAL A 51 -3.64 3.02 -8.80
C VAL A 51 -4.38 2.23 -9.90
N VAL A 52 -5.33 2.85 -10.60
CA VAL A 52 -6.02 2.23 -11.74
C VAL A 52 -5.05 1.93 -12.89
N LYS A 53 -4.13 2.86 -13.21
CA LYS A 53 -3.05 2.63 -14.18
C LYS A 53 -2.21 1.42 -13.79
N ASP A 54 -1.83 1.30 -12.54
CA ASP A 54 -1.04 0.18 -12.02
C ASP A 54 -1.81 -1.16 -12.18
N ILE A 55 -3.10 -1.19 -11.83
CA ILE A 55 -3.97 -2.35 -12.06
C ILE A 55 -4.01 -2.75 -13.54
N GLU A 56 -4.16 -1.78 -14.44
CA GLU A 56 -4.19 -2.04 -15.89
C GLU A 56 -2.87 -2.62 -16.42
N ILE A 57 -1.73 -2.18 -15.89
CA ILE A 57 -0.41 -2.73 -16.22
C ILE A 57 -0.35 -4.20 -15.78
N PHE A 58 -0.76 -4.52 -14.55
CA PHE A 58 -0.75 -5.85 -14.00
C PHE A 58 -1.72 -6.80 -14.73
N ASN A 59 -2.89 -6.34 -15.11
CA ASN A 59 -3.84 -7.11 -15.91
C ASN A 59 -3.30 -7.45 -17.31
N LYS A 60 -2.61 -6.52 -17.97
CA LYS A 60 -1.99 -6.76 -19.28
C LYS A 60 -0.90 -7.84 -19.24
N THR A 61 -0.25 -8.01 -18.10
CA THR A 61 0.83 -8.98 -17.89
C THR A 61 0.37 -10.26 -17.19
N ASN A 62 -0.93 -10.38 -16.86
CA ASN A 62 -1.53 -11.47 -16.08
C ASN A 62 -0.81 -11.72 -14.73
N ASN A 63 -0.33 -10.66 -14.11
CA ASN A 63 0.28 -10.71 -12.80
C ASN A 63 -0.79 -10.61 -11.69
N PRO A 64 -0.60 -11.26 -10.52
CA PRO A 64 -1.57 -11.25 -9.44
C PRO A 64 -1.71 -9.87 -8.80
N ILE A 65 -2.95 -9.56 -8.40
CA ILE A 65 -3.32 -8.34 -7.70
C ILE A 65 -4.09 -8.72 -6.44
N ILE A 66 -3.64 -8.22 -5.29
CA ILE A 66 -4.33 -8.32 -4.01
C ILE A 66 -4.69 -6.93 -3.53
N ALA A 67 -5.94 -6.72 -3.14
CA ALA A 67 -6.39 -5.51 -2.46
C ALA A 67 -6.70 -5.84 -1.00
N PHE A 68 -6.11 -5.07 -0.10
CA PHE A 68 -6.48 -5.07 1.30
C PHE A 68 -7.55 -4.03 1.55
N THR A 69 -8.59 -4.40 2.28
CA THR A 69 -9.67 -3.49 2.66
C THR A 69 -9.80 -3.45 4.17
N ASP A 70 -9.77 -2.26 4.72
CA ASP A 70 -10.00 -2.08 6.15
C ASP A 70 -11.44 -2.41 6.51
N SER A 71 -11.65 -3.29 7.49
CA SER A 71 -12.98 -3.79 7.88
C SER A 71 -13.02 -4.12 9.36
N HIS A 72 -13.74 -3.32 10.14
CA HIS A 72 -13.72 -3.37 11.60
C HIS A 72 -15.07 -3.75 12.21
N LYS A 73 -15.02 -4.57 13.25
CA LYS A 73 -16.17 -4.74 14.16
C LYS A 73 -16.34 -3.50 15.03
N GLU A 74 -17.57 -3.20 15.45
CA GLU A 74 -17.86 -2.09 16.38
C GLU A 74 -16.99 -2.14 17.67
N SER A 75 -16.59 -3.33 18.09
CA SER A 75 -15.76 -3.54 19.28
C SER A 75 -14.26 -3.49 19.03
N SER A 76 -13.82 -3.04 17.84
CA SER A 76 -12.40 -2.98 17.48
C SER A 76 -11.60 -2.16 18.48
N LEU A 77 -10.47 -2.73 18.94
CA LEU A 77 -9.55 -2.02 19.84
C LEU A 77 -8.84 -0.86 19.14
N GLU A 78 -8.79 -0.88 17.82
CA GLU A 78 -8.18 0.18 17.02
C GLU A 78 -8.90 1.52 17.20
N PHE A 79 -10.20 1.50 17.51
CA PHE A 79 -10.99 2.71 17.82
C PHE A 79 -10.62 3.42 19.12
N LYS A 80 -9.67 2.88 19.89
CA LYS A 80 -9.03 3.62 20.99
C LYS A 80 -7.98 4.63 20.49
N SER A 81 -7.43 4.40 19.31
CA SER A 81 -6.39 5.23 18.70
C SER A 81 -6.89 6.04 17.52
N TYR A 82 -7.92 5.55 16.82
CA TYR A 82 -8.52 6.17 15.64
C TYR A 82 -10.03 6.36 15.84
N PRO A 83 -10.65 7.35 15.18
CA PRO A 83 -12.11 7.43 15.10
C PRO A 83 -12.72 6.14 14.55
N VAL A 84 -14.00 5.89 14.81
CA VAL A 84 -14.73 4.79 14.19
C VAL A 84 -14.73 4.99 12.66
N HIS A 85 -14.33 3.99 11.92
CA HIS A 85 -14.21 3.99 10.46
C HIS A 85 -14.34 2.58 9.89
N CYS A 86 -14.66 2.46 8.63
CA CYS A 86 -14.70 1.21 7.86
C CYS A 86 -15.34 0.03 8.62
N LEU A 87 -16.55 0.25 9.21
CA LEU A 87 -17.26 -0.83 9.88
C LEU A 87 -17.61 -1.96 8.90
N GLU A 88 -17.54 -3.20 9.35
CA GLU A 88 -17.90 -4.38 8.56
C GLU A 88 -19.24 -4.20 7.85
N ASN A 89 -19.30 -4.58 6.59
CA ASN A 89 -20.49 -4.48 5.74
C ASN A 89 -21.03 -3.05 5.52
N SER A 90 -20.24 -2.03 5.80
CA SER A 90 -20.59 -0.64 5.49
C SER A 90 -20.04 -0.21 4.13
N TYR A 91 -20.58 0.88 3.59
CA TYR A 91 -20.03 1.50 2.38
C TYR A 91 -18.57 1.94 2.56
N GLU A 92 -18.20 2.40 3.77
CA GLU A 92 -16.84 2.80 4.08
C GLU A 92 -15.82 1.64 3.93
N SER A 93 -16.21 0.39 4.25
CA SER A 93 -15.32 -0.78 4.15
C SER A 93 -15.18 -1.32 2.73
N GLU A 94 -15.99 -0.87 1.77
CA GLU A 94 -15.90 -1.31 0.38
C GLU A 94 -14.80 -0.57 -0.39
N LEU A 95 -14.17 -1.24 -1.35
CA LEU A 95 -13.28 -0.61 -2.32
C LEU A 95 -14.02 0.46 -3.13
N VAL A 96 -13.31 1.53 -3.51
CA VAL A 96 -13.85 2.52 -4.44
C VAL A 96 -14.24 1.89 -5.78
N ASP A 97 -15.31 2.38 -6.40
CA ASP A 97 -15.90 1.80 -7.61
C ASP A 97 -14.91 1.69 -8.78
N GLU A 98 -13.97 2.63 -8.88
CA GLU A 98 -12.91 2.65 -9.91
C GLU A 98 -11.99 1.44 -9.82
N ILE A 99 -11.84 0.86 -8.65
CA ILE A 99 -11.04 -0.36 -8.42
C ILE A 99 -11.95 -1.60 -8.41
N LYS A 100 -13.10 -1.51 -7.76
CA LYS A 100 -14.09 -2.60 -7.63
C LYS A 100 -14.57 -3.17 -8.98
N LYS A 101 -14.50 -2.37 -10.06
CA LYS A 101 -14.86 -2.82 -11.42
C LYS A 101 -13.94 -3.91 -11.99
N PHE A 102 -12.71 -4.05 -11.48
CA PHE A 102 -11.76 -5.07 -11.90
C PHE A 102 -12.04 -6.38 -11.15
N LYS A 103 -12.40 -7.45 -11.88
CA LYS A 103 -12.90 -8.70 -11.28
C LYS A 103 -11.81 -9.69 -10.85
N ASP A 104 -10.59 -9.48 -11.33
CA ASP A 104 -9.47 -10.40 -11.09
C ASP A 104 -8.62 -9.99 -9.88
N ILE A 105 -9.12 -9.08 -9.04
CA ILE A 105 -8.49 -8.66 -7.81
C ILE A 105 -8.92 -9.58 -6.67
N ILE A 106 -7.95 -10.14 -5.96
CA ILE A 106 -8.19 -10.88 -4.71
C ILE A 106 -8.37 -9.85 -3.59
N ILE A 107 -9.51 -9.88 -2.91
CA ILE A 107 -9.77 -8.97 -1.77
C ILE A 107 -9.51 -9.71 -0.48
N ILE A 108 -8.74 -9.09 0.40
CA ILE A 108 -8.47 -9.56 1.77
C ILE A 108 -8.87 -8.45 2.74
N GLU A 109 -9.86 -8.72 3.57
CA GLU A 109 -10.23 -7.81 4.65
C GLU A 109 -9.17 -7.86 5.75
N LYS A 110 -8.83 -6.71 6.31
CA LYS A 110 -7.95 -6.58 7.46
C LYS A 110 -8.61 -5.79 8.58
N SER A 111 -8.21 -6.07 9.80
CA SER A 111 -8.74 -5.41 11.00
C SER A 111 -7.65 -4.69 11.81
N SER A 112 -6.53 -4.39 11.16
CA SER A 112 -5.41 -3.66 11.75
C SER A 112 -4.66 -2.83 10.70
N THR A 113 -3.84 -1.90 11.14
CA THR A 113 -3.01 -1.07 10.25
C THR A 113 -1.98 -1.86 9.43
N ASN A 114 -1.80 -3.17 9.69
CA ASN A 114 -0.79 -3.96 9.00
C ASN A 114 -1.39 -5.23 8.37
N ALA A 115 -1.67 -5.16 7.08
CA ALA A 115 -2.25 -6.25 6.30
C ALA A 115 -1.43 -7.58 6.32
N PHE A 116 -0.15 -7.52 6.65
CA PHE A 116 0.68 -8.72 6.76
C PHE A 116 0.23 -9.66 7.89
N LEU A 117 -0.48 -9.14 8.89
CA LEU A 117 -0.93 -9.91 10.04
C LEU A 117 -2.10 -10.83 9.73
N GLU A 118 -2.82 -10.61 8.62
CA GLU A 118 -3.91 -11.47 8.19
C GLU A 118 -3.37 -12.82 7.68
N GLU A 119 -4.01 -13.92 8.08
CA GLU A 119 -3.56 -15.27 7.72
C GLU A 119 -3.58 -15.50 6.20
N ASP A 120 -4.61 -14.99 5.51
CA ASP A 120 -4.71 -15.09 4.06
C ASP A 120 -3.62 -14.29 3.35
N SER A 121 -3.29 -13.11 3.85
CA SER A 121 -2.19 -12.30 3.33
C SER A 121 -0.88 -13.09 3.33
N LYS A 122 -0.54 -13.68 4.48
CA LYS A 122 0.67 -14.46 4.64
C LYS A 122 0.68 -15.72 3.76
N ARG A 123 -0.46 -16.40 3.64
CA ARG A 123 -0.61 -17.58 2.78
C ARG A 123 -0.33 -17.24 1.31
N TYR A 124 -0.89 -16.15 0.78
CA TYR A 124 -0.60 -15.72 -0.58
C TYR A 124 0.86 -15.29 -0.77
N ILE A 125 1.44 -14.58 0.18
CA ILE A 125 2.86 -14.19 0.12
C ILE A 125 3.76 -15.42 0.08
N ASP A 126 3.50 -16.44 0.91
CA ASP A 126 4.26 -17.69 0.90
C ASP A 126 4.09 -18.44 -0.43
N ASP A 127 2.88 -18.51 -1.02
CA ASP A 127 2.65 -19.08 -2.37
C ASP A 127 3.44 -18.33 -3.44
N PHE A 128 3.47 -17.02 -3.40
CA PHE A 128 4.27 -16.21 -4.34
C PHE A 128 5.77 -16.46 -4.19
N ILE A 129 6.26 -16.63 -2.96
CA ILE A 129 7.66 -16.99 -2.70
C ILE A 129 7.97 -18.37 -3.31
N ASP A 130 7.10 -19.35 -3.12
CA ASP A 130 7.29 -20.71 -3.64
C ASP A 130 7.23 -20.76 -5.18
N ARG A 131 6.46 -19.86 -5.77
CA ARG A 131 6.35 -19.67 -7.22
C ARG A 131 7.40 -18.71 -7.81
N GLU A 132 8.38 -18.31 -7.00
CA GLU A 132 9.53 -17.48 -7.39
C GLU A 132 9.16 -16.09 -7.93
N TYR A 133 8.10 -15.47 -7.37
CA TYR A 133 7.85 -14.05 -7.60
C TYR A 133 8.97 -13.22 -6.97
N ASN A 134 9.41 -12.16 -7.64
CA ASN A 134 10.63 -11.43 -7.25
C ASN A 134 10.43 -9.91 -7.13
N SER A 135 9.27 -9.39 -7.46
CA SER A 135 8.96 -7.97 -7.37
C SER A 135 7.58 -7.77 -6.76
N TYR A 136 7.52 -7.05 -5.64
CA TYR A 136 6.32 -6.86 -4.84
C TYR A 136 6.02 -5.37 -4.73
N ILE A 137 5.03 -4.90 -5.49
CA ILE A 137 4.63 -3.50 -5.57
C ILE A 137 3.55 -3.23 -4.52
N VAL A 138 3.69 -2.14 -3.77
CA VAL A 138 2.74 -1.72 -2.73
C VAL A 138 2.28 -0.31 -3.02
N CYS A 139 0.99 -0.12 -3.27
CA CYS A 139 0.36 1.17 -3.52
C CYS A 139 -0.89 1.37 -2.63
N GLY A 140 -1.51 2.54 -2.68
CA GLY A 140 -2.71 2.88 -1.91
C GLY A 140 -2.46 3.82 -0.75
N CYS A 141 -3.18 3.68 0.36
CA CYS A 141 -3.14 4.62 1.48
C CYS A 141 -3.07 3.93 2.86
N ILE A 142 -2.67 4.64 3.89
CA ILE A 142 -1.93 5.90 3.84
C ILE A 142 -0.44 5.62 3.95
N THR A 143 0.36 6.44 3.28
CA THR A 143 1.81 6.22 3.09
C THR A 143 2.54 5.91 4.40
N ASP A 144 2.26 6.67 5.46
CA ASP A 144 2.99 6.66 6.74
C ASP A 144 2.49 5.62 7.74
N VAL A 145 1.33 5.01 7.49
CA VAL A 145 0.76 3.98 8.38
C VAL A 145 0.66 2.64 7.64
N CYS A 146 -0.47 2.36 6.99
CA CYS A 146 -0.76 1.03 6.46
C CYS A 146 0.21 0.61 5.35
N VAL A 147 0.50 1.49 4.38
CA VAL A 147 1.45 1.22 3.28
C VAL A 147 2.84 0.95 3.84
N LYS A 148 3.37 1.87 4.68
CA LYS A 148 4.71 1.73 5.26
C LYS A 148 4.84 0.50 6.13
N GLN A 149 3.88 0.26 7.03
CA GLN A 149 3.92 -0.90 7.94
C GLN A 149 3.90 -2.21 7.17
N PHE A 150 3.02 -2.34 6.17
CA PHE A 150 2.97 -3.53 5.33
C PHE A 150 4.27 -3.72 4.54
N ALA A 151 4.73 -2.71 3.82
CA ALA A 151 5.94 -2.79 2.99
C ALA A 151 7.19 -3.13 3.80
N GLN A 152 7.37 -2.52 4.99
CA GLN A 152 8.51 -2.81 5.87
C GLN A 152 8.42 -4.21 6.47
N THR A 153 7.23 -4.66 6.89
CA THR A 153 7.05 -6.01 7.40
C THR A 153 7.30 -7.04 6.31
N LEU A 154 6.81 -6.81 5.10
CA LEU A 154 7.04 -7.66 3.94
C LEU A 154 8.54 -7.78 3.62
N LYS A 155 9.27 -6.66 3.58
CA LYS A 155 10.73 -6.66 3.36
C LYS A 155 11.47 -7.40 4.47
N ALA A 156 11.11 -7.18 5.72
CA ALA A 156 11.69 -7.88 6.86
C ALA A 156 11.41 -9.40 6.77
N TYR A 157 10.22 -9.80 6.35
CA TYR A 157 9.86 -11.21 6.15
C TYR A 157 10.72 -11.87 5.07
N PHE A 158 10.95 -11.21 3.93
CA PHE A 158 11.85 -11.72 2.89
C PHE A 158 13.29 -11.86 3.39
N ASN A 159 13.76 -10.90 4.20
CA ASN A 159 15.08 -11.00 4.82
C ASN A 159 15.18 -12.23 5.74
N VAL A 160 14.18 -12.52 6.56
CA VAL A 160 14.11 -13.74 7.40
C VAL A 160 14.12 -15.01 6.55
N LYS A 161 13.39 -15.00 5.43
CA LYS A 161 13.36 -16.13 4.48
C LYS A 161 14.62 -16.23 3.60
N ASN A 162 15.55 -15.29 3.72
CA ASN A 162 16.75 -15.18 2.87
C ASN A 162 16.41 -15.15 1.37
N LYS A 163 15.34 -14.38 1.01
CA LYS A 163 14.90 -14.18 -0.38
C LYS A 163 15.36 -12.82 -0.89
N ASP A 164 16.15 -12.84 -1.96
CA ASP A 164 16.60 -11.62 -2.65
C ASP A 164 15.50 -11.17 -3.62
N VAL A 165 14.58 -10.34 -3.12
CA VAL A 165 13.44 -9.83 -3.86
C VAL A 165 13.26 -8.34 -3.61
N ASP A 166 12.62 -7.67 -4.56
CA ASP A 166 12.32 -6.25 -4.49
C ASP A 166 10.94 -5.99 -3.87
N VAL A 167 10.88 -5.13 -2.87
CA VAL A 167 9.67 -4.45 -2.43
C VAL A 167 9.72 -3.03 -2.96
N ILE A 168 8.70 -2.62 -3.71
CA ILE A 168 8.66 -1.36 -4.46
C ILE A 168 7.45 -0.54 -4.03
N VAL A 169 7.65 0.75 -3.80
CA VAL A 169 6.57 1.71 -3.51
C VAL A 169 6.64 2.85 -4.54
N PRO A 170 5.67 2.96 -5.46
CA PRO A 170 5.57 4.06 -6.40
C PRO A 170 4.98 5.30 -5.72
N ILE A 171 5.68 6.44 -5.83
CA ILE A 171 5.28 7.70 -5.17
C ILE A 171 3.95 8.23 -5.73
N ASP A 172 3.72 8.06 -7.02
CA ASP A 172 2.52 8.56 -7.69
C ASP A 172 1.24 7.80 -7.30
N SER A 173 1.37 6.60 -6.74
CA SER A 173 0.26 5.71 -6.36
C SER A 173 0.08 5.56 -4.84
N VAL A 174 0.74 6.40 -4.04
CA VAL A 174 0.56 6.47 -2.58
C VAL A 174 0.40 7.91 -2.11
N ASP A 175 -0.40 8.15 -1.07
CA ASP A 175 -0.46 9.45 -0.40
C ASP A 175 -0.99 9.29 1.03
N THR A 176 -0.93 10.38 1.81
CA THR A 176 -1.48 10.48 3.16
C THR A 176 -2.40 11.70 3.29
N TYR A 177 -3.12 11.81 4.40
CA TYR A 177 -3.96 12.97 4.68
C TYR A 177 -3.14 14.19 5.10
N ASP A 178 -3.75 15.37 5.03
CA ASP A 178 -3.14 16.63 5.47
C ASP A 178 -3.98 17.29 6.56
N SER A 179 -3.32 17.73 7.63
CA SER A 179 -3.95 18.48 8.71
C SER A 179 -2.94 19.44 9.36
N PRO A 180 -3.39 20.38 10.22
CA PRO A 180 -2.47 21.30 10.91
C PRO A 180 -1.35 20.61 11.71
N GLU A 181 -1.61 19.41 12.22
CA GLU A 181 -0.66 18.63 13.03
C GLU A 181 0.02 17.50 12.22
N HIS A 182 -0.40 17.30 10.97
CA HIS A 182 0.08 16.23 10.09
C HIS A 182 0.30 16.78 8.69
N ASN A 183 1.44 17.44 8.46
CA ASN A 183 1.78 17.96 7.15
C ASN A 183 2.14 16.82 6.20
N ALA A 184 1.28 16.58 5.21
CA ALA A 184 1.38 15.45 4.31
C ALA A 184 2.71 15.37 3.55
N GLU A 185 3.27 16.51 3.11
CA GLU A 185 4.52 16.53 2.35
C GLU A 185 5.71 16.09 3.23
N ILE A 186 5.75 16.59 4.46
CA ILE A 186 6.80 16.23 5.43
C ILE A 186 6.67 14.76 5.83
N ILE A 187 5.46 14.31 6.12
CA ILE A 187 5.19 12.94 6.54
C ILE A 187 5.49 11.93 5.42
N ASN A 188 5.08 12.21 4.20
CA ASN A 188 5.44 11.40 3.03
C ASN A 188 6.96 11.32 2.86
N LEU A 189 7.67 12.45 2.97
CA LEU A 189 9.11 12.52 2.87
C LEU A 189 9.81 11.60 3.89
N PHE A 190 9.41 11.68 5.16
CA PHE A 190 9.96 10.83 6.21
C PHE A 190 9.62 9.35 5.98
N SER A 191 8.40 9.05 5.55
CA SER A 191 7.97 7.68 5.27
C SER A 191 8.78 7.06 4.14
N PHE A 192 9.03 7.79 3.06
CA PHE A 192 9.90 7.33 1.97
C PHE A 192 11.34 7.12 2.44
N TYR A 193 11.86 8.05 3.25
CA TYR A 193 13.20 7.91 3.83
C TYR A 193 13.31 6.62 4.69
N GLU A 194 12.34 6.33 5.54
CA GLU A 194 12.31 5.13 6.39
C GLU A 194 12.20 3.85 5.53
N MET A 195 11.36 3.87 4.51
CA MET A 195 11.21 2.74 3.58
C MET A 195 12.52 2.46 2.82
N ILE A 196 13.16 3.49 2.25
CA ILE A 196 14.46 3.35 1.58
C ILE A 196 15.52 2.83 2.57
N SER A 197 15.53 3.33 3.80
CA SER A 197 16.47 2.89 4.84
C SER A 197 16.27 1.43 5.25
N SER A 198 15.07 0.89 5.06
CA SER A 198 14.72 -0.51 5.30
C SER A 198 15.01 -1.42 4.09
N GLY A 199 15.55 -0.88 2.99
CA GLY A 199 15.87 -1.62 1.76
C GLY A 199 14.68 -1.77 0.80
N ILE A 200 13.67 -0.93 0.92
CA ILE A 200 12.55 -0.83 -0.02
C ILE A 200 12.93 0.13 -1.14
N LYS A 201 12.61 -0.21 -2.37
CA LYS A 201 12.77 0.66 -3.53
C LYS A 201 11.60 1.62 -3.61
N VAL A 202 11.86 2.91 -3.41
CA VAL A 202 10.88 3.97 -3.67
C VAL A 202 11.17 4.50 -5.07
N VAL A 203 10.16 4.50 -5.95
CA VAL A 203 10.26 4.91 -7.36
C VAL A 203 9.21 5.96 -7.67
N LYS A 204 9.37 6.72 -8.76
CA LYS A 204 8.34 7.71 -9.10
C LYS A 204 7.06 7.05 -9.63
N GLU A 205 7.21 6.09 -10.55
CA GLU A 205 6.10 5.35 -11.15
C GLU A 205 6.51 3.93 -11.56
N ILE A 206 5.52 3.07 -11.82
CA ILE A 206 5.73 1.76 -12.46
C ILE A 206 5.25 1.77 -13.92
N LEU A 207 5.87 0.92 -14.75
CA LEU A 207 5.54 0.73 -16.17
C LEU A 207 5.53 -0.75 -16.58
#